data_9609bf0f9cf9bd848a43e43231d7c6c6
#
_entry.id   9609bf0f9cf9bd848a43e43231d7c6c6
#
_cell.length_a   1.000
_cell.length_b   1.000
_cell.length_c   1.000
_cell.angle_alpha   90.00
_cell.angle_beta   90.00
_cell.angle_gamma   90.00
#
_symmetry.space_group_name_H-M   'P 1'
#
loop_
_entity.id
_entity.type
_entity.pdbx_description
1 polymer ?
#
loop_
_entity_poly.entity_id
_entity_poly.type
_entity_poly.pdbx_seq_one_letter_code
_entity_poly.pdbx_strand_id
1 'polypeptide(L)'
;MHESQEGLLRRRAIHLFPCLAAHHPAYPWFVLLTVMLSTFMVVLDGTIVNVAIPTIMAAFGQTINQVVWVSTAYLIALSVLLAISAWLSEHFGSKKVYLLGLIIFVFGSYLCAIAWNLDALIFFRVIQGIGGGILTPVGMILFTNEFKKENRTVALGFYSIAIAAAISLGPSVGGYLIQAINWKWIFLINLPFGALTLVMGWVILKRTFRKIIHSFDLWGLVTLIVFLVSLFVGISSGNAPWNAEGWSSTFTLMCFLISLVNLLFFLQIELTIVNPIIDLRIFKNRNFLMGNIVLFVFSFTLFGSSFLLPLYMQNGLGYSQLQTGVVLLPIGLAQGFFGGVSGWLSRKVSPMFLVLGSLILLAFTYYVNARFTLYTSETTMIQLFIVRGIAMGMLFAPLVALTLSTIPESKLSQATGLFTVQRQIGAALGVALFETTFNFREVYQTSAIGSVVDNTSPYFERIQELLEATGIGQYGKNMFEAAVQAQHFLLDTVQKQIFIQAIDDSLLIAGLITFFSIIPLFFLSKKGFQPL
;
A
#
# COMPACT_ATOMS: atom_id res chain seq x y z
N MET A 1 -3.69 1.65 -46.61
CA MET A 1 -4.00 0.22 -46.53
C MET A 1 -2.93 -0.50 -45.73
N HIS A 2 -3.06 -0.56 -44.43
CA HIS A 2 -2.43 -1.54 -43.55
C HIS A 2 -3.38 -1.66 -42.35
N GLU A 3 -4.42 -2.53 -42.48
CA GLU A 3 -5.10 -3.03 -41.29
C GLU A 3 -4.04 -3.81 -40.53
N SER A 4 -3.64 -3.26 -39.38
CA SER A 4 -2.66 -3.92 -38.54
C SER A 4 -3.24 -5.29 -38.11
N GLN A 5 -2.38 -6.32 -38.01
CA GLN A 5 -2.76 -7.66 -37.52
C GLN A 5 -3.59 -7.60 -36.22
N GLU A 6 -3.40 -6.54 -35.44
CA GLU A 6 -4.15 -6.20 -34.24
C GLU A 6 -5.65 -5.94 -34.52
N GLY A 7 -6.00 -5.31 -35.64
CA GLY A 7 -7.39 -5.09 -36.05
C GLY A 7 -8.10 -6.37 -36.45
N LEU A 8 -7.39 -7.30 -37.11
CA LEU A 8 -7.93 -8.59 -37.55
C LEU A 8 -8.21 -9.54 -36.37
N LEU A 9 -7.29 -9.64 -35.41
CA LEU A 9 -7.48 -10.48 -34.22
C LEU A 9 -8.59 -9.95 -33.32
N ARG A 10 -8.69 -8.65 -33.15
CA ARG A 10 -9.79 -8.03 -32.41
C ARG A 10 -11.14 -8.25 -33.10
N ARG A 11 -11.23 -8.14 -34.43
CA ARG A 11 -12.46 -8.46 -35.19
C ARG A 11 -12.85 -9.93 -35.03
N ARG A 12 -11.89 -10.86 -35.08
CA ARG A 12 -12.15 -12.29 -34.82
C ARG A 12 -12.63 -12.54 -33.40
N ALA A 13 -12.02 -11.90 -32.40
CA ALA A 13 -12.43 -12.02 -31.00
C ALA A 13 -13.85 -11.45 -30.78
N ILE A 14 -14.20 -10.32 -31.40
CA ILE A 14 -15.57 -9.74 -31.35
C ILE A 14 -16.58 -10.65 -32.05
N HIS A 15 -16.18 -11.33 -33.13
CA HIS A 15 -17.04 -12.29 -33.83
C HIS A 15 -17.34 -13.53 -32.96
N LEU A 16 -16.35 -14.03 -32.23
CA LEU A 16 -16.48 -15.15 -31.31
C LEU A 16 -17.17 -14.77 -29.99
N PHE A 17 -16.94 -13.55 -29.53
CA PHE A 17 -17.48 -13.02 -28.28
C PHE A 17 -18.09 -11.63 -28.51
N PRO A 18 -19.34 -11.54 -28.92
CA PRO A 18 -20.01 -10.27 -29.19
C PRO A 18 -20.03 -9.29 -28.01
N CYS A 19 -19.92 -9.81 -26.78
CA CYS A 19 -19.83 -9.01 -25.55
C CYS A 19 -18.56 -8.14 -25.47
N LEU A 20 -17.53 -8.40 -26.27
CA LEU A 20 -16.32 -7.58 -26.39
C LEU A 20 -16.49 -6.39 -27.38
N ALA A 21 -17.63 -6.31 -28.05
CA ALA A 21 -17.94 -5.16 -28.89
C ALA A 21 -18.08 -3.89 -28.02
N ALA A 22 -17.52 -2.80 -28.51
CA ALA A 22 -17.47 -1.53 -27.77
C ALA A 22 -18.84 -0.93 -27.40
N HIS A 23 -19.89 -1.35 -28.08
CA HIS A 23 -21.27 -0.92 -27.82
C HIS A 23 -22.04 -1.86 -26.90
N HIS A 24 -21.45 -3.01 -26.52
CA HIS A 24 -22.10 -3.96 -25.64
C HIS A 24 -22.06 -3.50 -24.18
N PRO A 25 -23.15 -3.59 -23.41
CA PRO A 25 -23.21 -3.11 -22.03
C PRO A 25 -22.22 -3.80 -21.08
N ALA A 26 -21.76 -5.01 -21.40
CA ALA A 26 -20.75 -5.74 -20.61
C ALA A 26 -19.30 -5.30 -20.89
N TYR A 27 -19.03 -4.55 -21.98
CA TYR A 27 -17.68 -4.16 -22.36
C TYR A 27 -16.88 -3.44 -21.26
N PRO A 28 -17.45 -2.43 -20.56
CA PRO A 28 -16.73 -1.76 -19.47
C PRO A 28 -16.27 -2.70 -18.35
N TRP A 29 -17.04 -3.77 -18.09
CA TRP A 29 -16.72 -4.77 -17.07
C TRP A 29 -15.51 -5.64 -17.46
N PHE A 30 -15.37 -5.97 -18.74
CA PHE A 30 -14.18 -6.67 -19.24
C PHE A 30 -12.92 -5.79 -19.16
N VAL A 31 -13.05 -4.49 -19.43
CA VAL A 31 -11.96 -3.54 -19.23
C VAL A 31 -11.58 -3.47 -17.76
N LEU A 32 -12.58 -3.36 -16.86
CA LEU A 32 -12.35 -3.36 -15.42
C LEU A 32 -11.66 -4.64 -14.95
N LEU A 33 -12.12 -5.82 -15.39
CA LEU A 33 -11.50 -7.11 -15.02
C LEU A 33 -10.03 -7.18 -15.46
N THR A 34 -9.72 -6.72 -16.68
CA THR A 34 -8.34 -6.65 -17.18
C THR A 34 -7.45 -5.79 -16.28
N VAL A 35 -7.97 -4.63 -15.86
CA VAL A 35 -7.24 -3.71 -14.96
C VAL A 35 -7.15 -4.27 -13.54
N MET A 36 -8.18 -4.93 -13.04
CA MET A 36 -8.17 -5.58 -11.72
C MET A 36 -7.08 -6.64 -11.63
N LEU A 37 -6.89 -7.46 -12.66
CA LEU A 37 -5.83 -8.48 -12.70
C LEU A 37 -4.43 -7.86 -12.63
N SER A 38 -4.16 -6.80 -13.40
CA SER A 38 -2.85 -6.13 -13.34
C SER A 38 -2.61 -5.43 -12.01
N THR A 39 -3.64 -4.77 -11.46
CA THR A 39 -3.53 -4.10 -10.17
C THR A 39 -3.33 -5.10 -9.03
N PHE A 40 -4.07 -6.20 -9.06
CA PHE A 40 -3.86 -7.32 -8.12
C PHE A 40 -2.41 -7.79 -8.14
N MET A 41 -1.85 -8.03 -9.33
CA MET A 41 -0.47 -8.47 -9.53
C MET A 41 0.54 -7.46 -8.96
N VAL A 42 0.40 -6.16 -9.27
CA VAL A 42 1.31 -5.10 -8.80
C VAL A 42 1.27 -4.94 -7.27
N VAL A 43 0.07 -4.98 -6.68
CA VAL A 43 -0.10 -4.84 -5.23
C VAL A 43 0.35 -6.08 -4.49
N LEU A 44 0.05 -7.28 -5.03
CA LEU A 44 0.53 -8.56 -4.50
C LEU A 44 2.05 -8.59 -4.46
N ASP A 45 2.71 -8.21 -5.55
CA ASP A 45 4.16 -8.16 -5.67
C ASP A 45 4.80 -7.24 -4.61
N GLY A 46 4.17 -6.08 -4.35
CA GLY A 46 4.63 -5.15 -3.30
C GLY A 46 4.53 -5.72 -1.88
N THR A 47 3.59 -6.63 -1.61
CA THR A 47 3.35 -7.19 -0.27
C THR A 47 4.05 -8.53 -0.06
N ILE A 48 4.12 -9.37 -1.08
CA ILE A 48 4.68 -10.73 -1.02
C ILE A 48 6.19 -10.73 -0.74
N VAL A 49 6.93 -9.73 -1.25
CA VAL A 49 8.38 -9.61 -1.08
C VAL A 49 8.78 -9.38 0.37
N ASN A 50 7.96 -8.68 1.16
CA ASN A 50 8.25 -8.41 2.56
C ASN A 50 8.40 -9.71 3.39
N VAL A 51 7.63 -10.74 3.03
CA VAL A 51 7.71 -12.06 3.68
C VAL A 51 8.98 -12.82 3.28
N ALA A 52 9.53 -12.52 2.10
CA ALA A 52 10.74 -13.17 1.57
C ALA A 52 12.05 -12.58 2.11
N ILE A 53 12.02 -11.41 2.77
CA ILE A 53 13.23 -10.71 3.24
C ILE A 53 14.18 -11.63 3.99
N PRO A 54 13.77 -12.40 5.02
CA PRO A 54 14.69 -13.29 5.74
C PRO A 54 15.31 -14.39 4.86
N THR A 55 14.53 -14.92 3.92
CA THR A 55 15.00 -15.96 2.99
C THR A 55 15.98 -15.39 1.97
N ILE A 56 15.75 -14.17 1.48
CA ILE A 56 16.67 -13.47 0.57
C ILE A 56 17.99 -13.13 1.30
N MET A 57 17.92 -12.71 2.59
CA MET A 57 19.10 -12.51 3.44
C MET A 57 19.95 -13.77 3.50
N ALA A 58 19.33 -14.90 3.80
CA ALA A 58 20.02 -16.20 3.86
C ALA A 58 20.57 -16.62 2.49
N ALA A 59 19.81 -16.42 1.40
CA ALA A 59 20.19 -16.82 0.06
C ALA A 59 21.42 -16.06 -0.49
N PHE A 60 21.58 -14.77 -0.15
CA PHE A 60 22.71 -13.95 -0.61
C PHE A 60 23.75 -13.66 0.46
N GLY A 61 23.57 -14.12 1.71
CA GLY A 61 24.47 -13.85 2.82
C GLY A 61 24.57 -12.38 3.17
N GLN A 62 23.45 -11.63 3.03
CA GLN A 62 23.41 -10.19 3.20
C GLN A 62 22.62 -9.79 4.45
N THR A 63 22.89 -8.59 4.96
CA THR A 63 22.20 -8.03 6.12
C THR A 63 20.80 -7.52 5.75
N ILE A 64 19.92 -7.40 6.74
CA ILE A 64 18.58 -6.86 6.57
C ILE A 64 18.60 -5.48 5.88
N ASN A 65 19.54 -4.62 6.24
CA ASN A 65 19.69 -3.26 5.72
C ASN A 65 19.93 -3.21 4.22
N GLN A 66 20.65 -4.19 3.70
CA GLN A 66 20.94 -4.33 2.28
C GLN A 66 19.72 -4.91 1.55
N VAL A 67 19.08 -5.92 2.14
CA VAL A 67 17.94 -6.62 1.52
C VAL A 67 16.67 -5.76 1.48
N VAL A 68 16.46 -4.88 2.44
CA VAL A 68 15.31 -3.92 2.44
C VAL A 68 15.30 -3.06 1.17
N TRP A 69 16.46 -2.80 0.55
CA TRP A 69 16.54 -2.08 -0.72
C TRP A 69 15.82 -2.78 -1.88
N VAL A 70 15.59 -4.08 -1.80
CA VAL A 70 14.77 -4.82 -2.78
C VAL A 70 13.33 -4.28 -2.84
N SER A 71 12.74 -3.95 -1.68
CA SER A 71 11.41 -3.33 -1.61
C SER A 71 11.47 -1.83 -1.85
N THR A 72 12.45 -1.13 -1.27
CA THR A 72 12.59 0.33 -1.35
C THR A 72 12.83 0.79 -2.79
N ALA A 73 13.74 0.17 -3.52
CA ALA A 73 14.04 0.52 -4.92
C ALA A 73 12.81 0.35 -5.83
N TYR A 74 12.04 -0.71 -5.62
CA TYR A 74 10.77 -0.94 -6.31
C TYR A 74 9.77 0.19 -6.02
N LEU A 75 9.57 0.56 -4.75
CA LEU A 75 8.64 1.60 -4.36
C LEU A 75 9.03 2.98 -4.89
N ILE A 76 10.32 3.31 -4.92
CA ILE A 76 10.84 4.55 -5.49
C ILE A 76 10.52 4.60 -6.99
N ALA A 77 10.92 3.57 -7.75
CA ALA A 77 10.68 3.50 -9.19
C ALA A 77 9.18 3.55 -9.51
N LEU A 78 8.36 2.80 -8.77
CA LEU A 78 6.92 2.79 -8.88
C LEU A 78 6.34 4.19 -8.66
N SER A 79 6.77 4.92 -7.61
CA SER A 79 6.25 6.25 -7.26
C SER A 79 6.59 7.30 -8.32
N VAL A 80 7.81 7.27 -8.86
CA VAL A 80 8.23 8.16 -9.94
C VAL A 80 7.35 7.96 -11.19
N LEU A 81 7.18 6.71 -11.62
CA LEU A 81 6.40 6.41 -12.83
C LEU A 81 4.90 6.63 -12.64
N LEU A 82 4.39 6.42 -11.42
CA LEU A 82 3.03 6.80 -11.03
C LEU A 82 2.74 8.27 -11.36
N ALA A 83 3.66 9.17 -10.98
CA ALA A 83 3.49 10.61 -11.13
C ALA A 83 3.39 11.04 -12.60
N ILE A 84 4.19 10.45 -13.49
CA ILE A 84 4.25 10.83 -14.92
C ILE A 84 3.34 9.99 -15.81
N SER A 85 2.73 8.93 -15.28
CA SER A 85 1.94 7.95 -16.06
C SER A 85 0.73 8.57 -16.77
N ALA A 86 0.08 9.57 -16.12
CA ALA A 86 -1.04 10.30 -16.73
C ALA A 86 -0.59 11.05 -17.97
N TRP A 87 0.54 11.76 -17.92
CA TRP A 87 1.13 12.44 -19.05
C TRP A 87 1.53 11.46 -20.17
N LEU A 88 2.21 10.36 -19.82
CA LEU A 88 2.55 9.29 -20.76
C LEU A 88 1.30 8.75 -21.47
N SER A 89 0.22 8.54 -20.72
CA SER A 89 -1.06 8.06 -21.22
C SER A 89 -1.71 9.03 -22.21
N GLU A 90 -1.67 10.33 -21.95
CA GLU A 90 -2.19 11.36 -22.84
C GLU A 90 -1.34 11.51 -24.11
N HIS A 91 -0.02 11.42 -23.98
CA HIS A 91 0.91 11.62 -25.10
C HIS A 91 1.00 10.41 -26.04
N PHE A 92 1.13 9.20 -25.51
CA PHE A 92 1.34 7.98 -26.30
C PHE A 92 0.07 7.14 -26.51
N GLY A 93 -1.01 7.46 -25.76
CA GLY A 93 -2.26 6.74 -25.73
C GLY A 93 -2.30 5.66 -24.64
N SER A 94 -3.37 5.65 -23.86
CA SER A 94 -3.51 4.82 -22.63
C SER A 94 -3.30 3.33 -22.88
N LYS A 95 -3.85 2.77 -23.98
CA LYS A 95 -3.66 1.33 -24.31
C LYS A 95 -2.20 0.98 -24.51
N LYS A 96 -1.45 1.77 -25.29
CA LYS A 96 -0.04 1.47 -25.59
C LYS A 96 0.82 1.55 -24.33
N VAL A 97 0.61 2.61 -23.54
CA VAL A 97 1.36 2.84 -22.29
C VAL A 97 1.06 1.75 -21.29
N TYR A 98 -0.20 1.34 -21.16
CA TYR A 98 -0.59 0.25 -20.28
C TYR A 98 0.06 -1.09 -20.67
N LEU A 99 -0.01 -1.47 -21.96
CA LEU A 99 0.60 -2.71 -22.43
C LEU A 99 2.12 -2.71 -22.30
N LEU A 100 2.77 -1.56 -22.56
CA LEU A 100 4.21 -1.41 -22.36
C LEU A 100 4.57 -1.55 -20.86
N GLY A 101 3.83 -0.89 -19.98
CA GLY A 101 4.01 -1.03 -18.52
C GLY A 101 3.88 -2.48 -18.07
N LEU A 102 2.90 -3.21 -18.63
CA LEU A 102 2.68 -4.62 -18.32
C LEU A 102 3.84 -5.52 -18.79
N ILE A 103 4.35 -5.27 -20.01
CA ILE A 103 5.52 -5.99 -20.54
C ILE A 103 6.75 -5.72 -19.65
N ILE A 104 7.01 -4.46 -19.30
CA ILE A 104 8.14 -4.09 -18.44
C ILE A 104 8.01 -4.74 -17.06
N PHE A 105 6.81 -4.76 -16.47
CA PHE A 105 6.56 -5.37 -15.17
C PHE A 105 6.82 -6.87 -15.18
N VAL A 106 6.25 -7.60 -16.16
CA VAL A 106 6.39 -9.06 -16.28
C VAL A 106 7.83 -9.44 -16.59
N PHE A 107 8.49 -8.70 -17.48
CA PHE A 107 9.90 -8.91 -17.81
C PHE A 107 10.80 -8.62 -16.59
N GLY A 108 10.58 -7.51 -15.89
CA GLY A 108 11.28 -7.20 -14.64
C GLY A 108 11.09 -8.29 -13.58
N SER A 109 9.87 -8.83 -13.45
CA SER A 109 9.58 -9.93 -12.54
C SER A 109 10.37 -11.21 -12.89
N TYR A 110 10.44 -11.55 -14.18
CA TYR A 110 11.27 -12.65 -14.65
C TYR A 110 12.75 -12.44 -14.32
N LEU A 111 13.29 -11.23 -14.56
CA LEU A 111 14.67 -10.89 -14.23
C LEU A 111 14.95 -11.00 -12.73
N CYS A 112 14.02 -10.57 -11.86
CA CYS A 112 14.13 -10.74 -10.41
C CYS A 112 14.27 -12.22 -10.01
N ALA A 113 13.52 -13.11 -10.66
CA ALA A 113 13.58 -14.55 -10.37
C ALA A 113 14.92 -15.21 -10.75
N ILE A 114 15.62 -14.66 -11.74
CA ILE A 114 16.93 -15.16 -12.21
C ILE A 114 18.12 -14.35 -11.66
N ALA A 115 17.89 -13.42 -10.74
CA ALA A 115 18.94 -12.59 -10.16
C ALA A 115 20.03 -13.46 -9.51
N TRP A 116 21.30 -13.12 -9.78
CA TRP A 116 22.48 -13.87 -9.35
C TRP A 116 23.16 -13.29 -8.10
N ASN A 117 22.86 -12.03 -7.77
CA ASN A 117 23.29 -11.36 -6.54
C ASN A 117 22.25 -10.32 -6.11
N LEU A 118 22.45 -9.72 -4.94
CA LEU A 118 21.51 -8.73 -4.37
C LEU A 118 21.42 -7.46 -5.23
N ASP A 119 22.54 -6.94 -5.73
CA ASP A 119 22.57 -5.71 -6.54
C ASP A 119 21.80 -5.89 -7.85
N ALA A 120 21.95 -7.04 -8.51
CA ALA A 120 21.16 -7.40 -9.69
C ALA A 120 19.66 -7.48 -9.35
N LEU A 121 19.30 -8.07 -8.21
CA LEU A 121 17.92 -8.13 -7.76
C LEU A 121 17.35 -6.72 -7.54
N ILE A 122 18.08 -5.83 -6.85
CA ILE A 122 17.67 -4.44 -6.62
C ILE A 122 17.49 -3.70 -7.96
N PHE A 123 18.43 -3.84 -8.89
CA PHE A 123 18.32 -3.22 -10.22
C PHE A 123 17.10 -3.75 -11.00
N PHE A 124 16.85 -5.04 -10.98
CA PHE A 124 15.69 -5.64 -11.65
C PHE A 124 14.36 -5.22 -10.98
N ARG A 125 14.37 -4.96 -9.67
CA ARG A 125 13.24 -4.38 -8.96
C ARG A 125 12.94 -2.95 -9.41
N VAL A 126 13.95 -2.14 -9.75
CA VAL A 126 13.72 -0.83 -10.37
C VAL A 126 12.99 -0.99 -11.72
N ILE A 127 13.43 -1.92 -12.58
CA ILE A 127 12.76 -2.19 -13.86
C ILE A 127 11.30 -2.61 -13.64
N GLN A 128 11.07 -3.53 -12.72
CA GLN A 128 9.74 -4.00 -12.38
C GLN A 128 8.86 -2.86 -11.81
N GLY A 129 9.42 -2.01 -10.94
CA GLY A 129 8.76 -0.82 -10.38
C GLY A 129 8.33 0.19 -11.44
N ILE A 130 9.16 0.40 -12.47
CA ILE A 130 8.82 1.23 -13.64
C ILE A 130 7.54 0.71 -14.31
N GLY A 131 7.45 -0.60 -14.56
CA GLY A 131 6.23 -1.21 -15.11
C GLY A 131 5.01 -1.04 -14.20
N GLY A 132 5.17 -1.35 -12.90
CA GLY A 132 4.10 -1.26 -11.90
C GLY A 132 3.53 0.15 -11.72
N GLY A 133 4.41 1.16 -11.73
CA GLY A 133 4.02 2.57 -11.60
C GLY A 133 3.14 3.09 -12.76
N ILE A 134 3.24 2.48 -13.94
CA ILE A 134 2.38 2.79 -15.08
C ILE A 134 1.01 2.11 -14.95
N LEU A 135 0.98 0.86 -14.49
CA LEU A 135 -0.22 0.01 -14.57
C LEU A 135 -1.40 0.52 -13.76
N THR A 136 -1.16 0.94 -12.52
CA THR A 136 -2.23 1.35 -11.59
C THR A 136 -2.98 2.60 -12.07
N PRO A 137 -2.33 3.76 -12.35
CA PRO A 137 -3.04 4.98 -12.74
C PRO A 137 -3.59 4.89 -14.17
N VAL A 138 -2.84 4.32 -15.11
CA VAL A 138 -3.32 4.18 -16.49
C VAL A 138 -4.48 3.18 -16.57
N GLY A 139 -4.42 2.11 -15.77
CA GLY A 139 -5.54 1.19 -15.61
C GLY A 139 -6.79 1.89 -15.07
N MET A 140 -6.64 2.71 -14.03
CA MET A 140 -7.75 3.49 -13.47
C MET A 140 -8.35 4.45 -14.49
N ILE A 141 -7.53 5.13 -15.31
CA ILE A 141 -7.98 5.99 -16.41
C ILE A 141 -8.76 5.17 -17.45
N LEU A 142 -8.25 3.99 -17.84
CA LEU A 142 -8.86 3.14 -18.87
C LEU A 142 -10.28 2.72 -18.49
N PHE A 143 -10.50 2.17 -17.28
CA PHE A 143 -11.86 1.72 -16.95
C PHE A 143 -12.79 2.87 -16.58
N THR A 144 -12.32 3.91 -15.87
CA THR A 144 -13.19 5.04 -15.48
C THR A 144 -13.74 5.79 -16.69
N ASN A 145 -13.01 5.83 -17.82
CA ASN A 145 -13.47 6.44 -19.07
C ASN A 145 -14.53 5.61 -19.80
N GLU A 146 -14.62 4.29 -19.56
CA GLU A 146 -15.61 3.42 -20.20
C GLU A 146 -16.93 3.36 -19.41
N PHE A 147 -16.93 3.73 -18.11
CA PHE A 147 -18.14 3.75 -17.30
C PHE A 147 -18.83 5.13 -17.34
N LYS A 148 -20.17 5.13 -17.45
CA LYS A 148 -20.97 6.34 -17.23
C LYS A 148 -20.77 6.85 -15.79
N LYS A 149 -20.98 8.16 -15.55
CA LYS A 149 -20.75 8.80 -14.23
C LYS A 149 -21.47 8.04 -13.10
N GLU A 150 -22.70 7.61 -13.35
CA GLU A 150 -23.55 6.94 -12.36
C GLU A 150 -23.01 5.55 -11.93
N ASN A 151 -22.23 4.92 -12.79
CA ASN A 151 -21.68 3.57 -12.57
C ASN A 151 -20.21 3.56 -12.16
N ARG A 152 -19.50 4.70 -12.23
CA ARG A 152 -18.07 4.80 -11.89
C ARG A 152 -17.78 4.39 -10.45
N THR A 153 -18.65 4.80 -9.51
CA THR A 153 -18.46 4.46 -8.08
C THR A 153 -18.60 2.96 -7.84
N VAL A 154 -19.51 2.30 -8.55
CA VAL A 154 -19.66 0.84 -8.48
C VAL A 154 -18.41 0.14 -9.04
N ALA A 155 -17.90 0.60 -10.18
CA ALA A 155 -16.68 0.07 -10.77
C ALA A 155 -15.47 0.25 -9.86
N LEU A 156 -15.34 1.41 -9.20
CA LEU A 156 -14.30 1.68 -8.20
C LEU A 156 -14.44 0.77 -6.98
N GLY A 157 -15.67 0.45 -6.56
CA GLY A 157 -15.94 -0.55 -5.52
C GLY A 157 -15.38 -1.92 -5.89
N PHE A 158 -15.67 -2.42 -7.10
CA PHE A 158 -15.10 -3.68 -7.59
C PHE A 158 -13.58 -3.61 -7.74
N TYR A 159 -13.04 -2.51 -8.23
CA TYR A 159 -11.58 -2.30 -8.32
C TYR A 159 -10.89 -2.40 -6.96
N SER A 160 -11.53 -1.91 -5.89
CA SER A 160 -10.99 -2.01 -4.53
C SER A 160 -10.88 -3.46 -4.03
N ILE A 161 -11.69 -4.39 -4.57
CA ILE A 161 -11.60 -5.83 -4.26
C ILE A 161 -10.23 -6.38 -4.67
N ALA A 162 -9.74 -6.03 -5.86
CA ALA A 162 -8.45 -6.50 -6.33
C ALA A 162 -7.29 -6.03 -5.43
N ILE A 163 -7.34 -4.77 -4.98
CA ILE A 163 -6.33 -4.21 -4.06
C ILE A 163 -6.39 -4.91 -2.70
N ALA A 164 -7.60 -5.04 -2.15
CA ALA A 164 -7.80 -5.67 -0.84
C ALA A 164 -7.37 -7.13 -0.82
N ALA A 165 -7.77 -7.90 -1.85
CA ALA A 165 -7.37 -9.29 -2.01
C ALA A 165 -5.86 -9.44 -2.12
N ALA A 166 -5.18 -8.57 -2.88
CA ALA A 166 -3.74 -8.61 -3.04
C ALA A 166 -3.00 -8.34 -1.72
N ILE A 167 -3.43 -7.35 -0.94
CA ILE A 167 -2.83 -7.03 0.37
C ILE A 167 -2.99 -8.21 1.34
N SER A 168 -4.19 -8.80 1.39
CA SER A 168 -4.49 -9.89 2.32
C SER A 168 -3.85 -11.22 1.93
N LEU A 169 -3.81 -11.54 0.63
CA LEU A 169 -3.25 -12.79 0.15
C LEU A 169 -1.71 -12.77 0.05
N GLY A 170 -1.10 -11.57 -0.03
CA GLY A 170 0.35 -11.45 -0.21
C GLY A 170 1.18 -12.24 0.79
N PRO A 171 1.04 -12.02 2.10
CA PRO A 171 1.78 -12.77 3.10
C PRO A 171 1.52 -14.28 3.07
N SER A 172 0.26 -14.69 2.91
CA SER A 172 -0.12 -16.12 2.90
C SER A 172 0.42 -16.87 1.68
N VAL A 173 0.24 -16.29 0.49
CA VAL A 173 0.73 -16.86 -0.77
C VAL A 173 2.25 -16.85 -0.79
N GLY A 174 2.88 -15.76 -0.31
CA GLY A 174 4.32 -15.63 -0.21
C GLY A 174 4.93 -16.67 0.72
N GLY A 175 4.39 -16.81 1.92
CA GLY A 175 4.84 -17.82 2.88
C GLY A 175 4.72 -19.24 2.33
N TYR A 176 3.61 -19.58 1.68
CA TYR A 176 3.41 -20.88 1.04
C TYR A 176 4.43 -21.14 -0.08
N LEU A 177 4.62 -20.18 -1.00
CA LEU A 177 5.55 -20.36 -2.13
C LEU A 177 7.00 -20.51 -1.67
N ILE A 178 7.41 -19.75 -0.65
CA ILE A 178 8.75 -19.80 -0.08
C ILE A 178 9.01 -21.15 0.57
N GLN A 179 8.05 -21.66 1.35
CA GLN A 179 8.19 -22.94 2.05
C GLN A 179 8.05 -24.14 1.13
N ALA A 180 7.09 -24.13 0.20
CA ALA A 180 6.79 -25.26 -0.67
C ALA A 180 7.79 -25.43 -1.83
N ILE A 181 8.38 -24.33 -2.32
CA ILE A 181 9.22 -24.36 -3.52
C ILE A 181 10.54 -23.61 -3.27
N ASN A 182 10.56 -22.27 -3.42
CA ASN A 182 11.65 -21.37 -3.07
C ASN A 182 11.20 -19.89 -3.24
N TRP A 183 12.01 -18.95 -2.72
CA TRP A 183 11.70 -17.51 -2.76
C TRP A 183 11.57 -16.92 -4.18
N LYS A 184 12.19 -17.50 -5.21
CA LYS A 184 12.12 -16.99 -6.59
C LYS A 184 10.71 -17.06 -7.16
N TRP A 185 9.89 -17.99 -6.67
CA TRP A 185 8.51 -18.15 -7.11
C TRP A 185 7.59 -16.99 -6.74
N ILE A 186 7.97 -16.14 -5.76
CA ILE A 186 7.21 -14.91 -5.48
C ILE A 186 7.22 -13.93 -6.67
N PHE A 187 8.27 -14.01 -7.51
CA PHE A 187 8.35 -13.23 -8.75
C PHE A 187 7.73 -14.02 -9.92
N LEU A 188 7.99 -15.31 -10.03
CA LEU A 188 7.50 -16.13 -11.15
C LEU A 188 5.97 -16.22 -11.19
N ILE A 189 5.28 -16.08 -10.05
CA ILE A 189 3.81 -16.06 -9.99
C ILE A 189 3.21 -14.94 -10.84
N ASN A 190 3.93 -13.84 -11.04
CA ASN A 190 3.47 -12.71 -11.85
C ASN A 190 3.44 -13.02 -13.36
N LEU A 191 4.19 -14.06 -13.84
CA LEU A 191 4.28 -14.37 -15.26
C LEU A 191 2.95 -14.89 -15.84
N PRO A 192 2.30 -15.91 -15.27
CA PRO A 192 1.03 -16.40 -15.79
C PRO A 192 -0.09 -15.36 -15.73
N PHE A 193 -0.18 -14.59 -14.61
CA PHE A 193 -1.15 -13.50 -14.49
C PHE A 193 -0.86 -12.37 -15.49
N GLY A 194 0.41 -12.03 -15.67
CA GLY A 194 0.83 -11.02 -16.64
C GLY A 194 0.57 -11.43 -18.07
N ALA A 195 0.86 -12.68 -18.44
CA ALA A 195 0.55 -13.20 -19.78
C ALA A 195 -0.95 -13.17 -20.08
N LEU A 196 -1.79 -13.60 -19.12
CA LEU A 196 -3.24 -13.53 -19.25
C LEU A 196 -3.71 -12.08 -19.44
N THR A 197 -3.22 -11.18 -18.59
CA THR A 197 -3.58 -9.75 -18.65
C THR A 197 -3.10 -9.09 -19.95
N LEU A 198 -1.93 -9.49 -20.48
CA LEU A 198 -1.43 -9.02 -21.78
C LEU A 198 -2.37 -9.42 -22.93
N VAL A 199 -2.78 -10.67 -22.98
CA VAL A 199 -3.73 -11.16 -23.98
C VAL A 199 -5.06 -10.42 -23.86
N MET A 200 -5.63 -10.33 -22.65
CA MET A 200 -6.85 -9.57 -22.40
C MET A 200 -6.71 -8.09 -22.79
N GLY A 201 -5.65 -7.42 -22.37
CA GLY A 201 -5.42 -6.01 -22.67
C GLY A 201 -5.24 -5.75 -24.16
N TRP A 202 -4.57 -6.66 -24.87
CA TRP A 202 -4.38 -6.53 -26.31
C TRP A 202 -5.70 -6.65 -27.09
N VAL A 203 -6.54 -7.62 -26.71
CA VAL A 203 -7.81 -7.90 -27.37
C VAL A 203 -8.91 -6.92 -26.95
N ILE A 204 -9.07 -6.65 -25.67
CA ILE A 204 -10.20 -5.93 -25.10
C ILE A 204 -10.00 -4.41 -25.24
N LEU A 205 -8.82 -3.87 -24.88
CA LEU A 205 -8.62 -2.44 -24.78
C LEU A 205 -8.70 -1.75 -26.16
N LYS A 206 -9.44 -0.66 -26.23
CA LYS A 206 -9.53 0.19 -27.44
C LYS A 206 -8.26 1.04 -27.61
N ARG A 207 -7.93 1.36 -28.84
CA ARG A 207 -6.93 2.39 -29.13
C ARG A 207 -7.46 3.75 -28.66
N THR A 208 -6.68 4.42 -27.85
CA THR A 208 -6.98 5.77 -27.36
C THR A 208 -6.29 6.78 -28.29
N PHE A 209 -7.02 7.84 -28.65
CA PHE A 209 -6.43 8.92 -29.43
C PHE A 209 -5.39 9.70 -28.61
N ARG A 210 -4.31 10.10 -29.25
CA ARG A 210 -3.29 10.96 -28.67
C ARG A 210 -3.81 12.39 -28.58
N LYS A 211 -3.57 13.07 -27.47
CA LYS A 211 -3.60 14.53 -27.45
C LYS A 211 -2.28 15.05 -28.04
N ILE A 212 -2.36 16.06 -28.90
CA ILE A 212 -1.16 16.74 -29.40
C ILE A 212 -0.66 17.61 -28.25
N ILE A 213 0.42 17.17 -27.59
CA ILE A 213 1.10 17.95 -26.56
C ILE A 213 2.32 18.58 -27.23
N HIS A 214 2.38 19.92 -27.26
CA HIS A 214 3.39 20.66 -28.01
C HIS A 214 4.75 20.79 -27.30
N SER A 215 4.82 20.59 -25.97
CA SER A 215 6.07 20.70 -25.21
C SER A 215 6.12 19.69 -24.08
N PHE A 216 7.29 19.11 -23.86
CA PHE A 216 7.58 18.23 -22.74
C PHE A 216 8.28 19.02 -21.64
N ASP A 217 7.76 18.96 -20.43
CA ASP A 217 8.35 19.59 -19.25
C ASP A 217 9.46 18.70 -18.66
N LEU A 218 10.65 18.79 -19.23
CA LEU A 218 11.81 18.04 -18.76
C LEU A 218 12.23 18.48 -17.35
N TRP A 219 12.16 19.79 -17.05
CA TRP A 219 12.58 20.31 -15.75
C TRP A 219 11.62 19.95 -14.63
N GLY A 220 10.31 20.00 -14.88
CA GLY A 220 9.31 19.48 -13.95
C GLY A 220 9.52 17.99 -13.66
N LEU A 221 9.82 17.18 -14.71
CA LEU A 221 10.13 15.76 -14.51
C LEU A 221 11.39 15.54 -13.66
N VAL A 222 12.50 16.20 -13.97
CA VAL A 222 13.77 16.03 -13.23
C VAL A 222 13.60 16.43 -11.76
N THR A 223 12.99 17.60 -11.50
CA THR A 223 12.76 18.06 -10.12
C THR A 223 11.83 17.13 -9.35
N LEU A 224 10.78 16.58 -10.00
CA LEU A 224 9.89 15.59 -9.40
C LEU A 224 10.62 14.28 -9.04
N ILE A 225 11.46 13.77 -9.96
CA ILE A 225 12.25 12.55 -9.73
C ILE A 225 13.20 12.78 -8.54
N VAL A 226 13.97 13.86 -8.55
CA VAL A 226 14.92 14.16 -7.48
C VAL A 226 14.20 14.36 -6.16
N PHE A 227 13.05 15.06 -6.14
CA PHE A 227 12.20 15.20 -4.96
C PHE A 227 11.78 13.85 -4.40
N LEU A 228 11.16 12.99 -5.22
CA LEU A 228 10.67 11.69 -4.75
C LEU A 228 11.80 10.76 -4.31
N VAL A 229 12.87 10.66 -5.10
CA VAL A 229 14.02 9.80 -4.78
C VAL A 229 14.66 10.24 -3.47
N SER A 230 14.99 11.54 -3.32
CA SER A 230 15.61 12.05 -2.10
C SER A 230 14.68 11.95 -0.89
N LEU A 231 13.36 12.12 -1.06
CA LEU A 231 12.38 11.92 0.00
C LEU A 231 12.39 10.47 0.49
N PHE A 232 12.26 9.50 -0.42
CA PHE A 232 12.21 8.08 -0.05
C PHE A 232 13.55 7.57 0.50
N VAL A 233 14.67 8.01 -0.06
CA VAL A 233 16.01 7.68 0.47
C VAL A 233 16.18 8.26 1.87
N GLY A 234 15.78 9.52 2.10
CA GLY A 234 15.81 10.15 3.41
C GLY A 234 14.97 9.42 4.45
N ILE A 235 13.74 9.06 4.09
CA ILE A 235 12.84 8.28 4.94
C ILE A 235 13.43 6.90 5.26
N SER A 236 13.93 6.19 4.26
CA SER A 236 14.51 4.85 4.44
C SER A 236 15.80 4.89 5.27
N SER A 237 16.61 5.96 5.14
CA SER A 237 17.85 6.12 5.90
C SER A 237 17.64 6.47 7.37
N GLY A 238 16.51 7.11 7.71
CA GLY A 238 16.21 7.51 9.08
C GLY A 238 16.06 6.34 10.05
N ASN A 239 15.60 5.18 9.57
CA ASN A 239 15.48 3.95 10.36
C ASN A 239 16.54 2.90 10.00
N ALA A 240 17.48 3.23 9.13
CA ALA A 240 18.47 2.27 8.67
C ALA A 240 19.52 1.98 9.76
N PRO A 241 19.79 0.71 10.12
CA PRO A 241 20.74 0.36 11.17
C PRO A 241 22.21 0.75 10.86
N TRP A 242 22.55 1.03 9.58
CA TRP A 242 23.85 1.59 9.23
C TRP A 242 23.97 3.08 9.59
N ASN A 243 22.88 3.75 9.88
CA ASN A 243 22.79 5.17 10.19
C ASN A 243 22.56 5.34 11.71
N ALA A 244 23.64 5.25 12.48
CA ALA A 244 23.58 5.30 13.94
C ALA A 244 22.93 6.58 14.50
N GLU A 245 23.03 7.71 13.76
CA GLU A 245 22.41 8.98 14.13
C GLU A 245 20.93 9.06 13.68
N GLY A 246 20.47 8.08 12.91
CA GLY A 246 19.08 7.97 12.47
C GLY A 246 18.55 9.22 11.74
N TRP A 247 17.44 9.73 12.20
CA TRP A 247 16.77 10.92 11.63
C TRP A 247 17.55 12.22 11.76
N SER A 248 18.50 12.31 12.70
CA SER A 248 19.35 13.49 12.93
C SER A 248 20.65 13.45 12.13
N SER A 249 20.94 12.35 11.42
CA SER A 249 22.17 12.24 10.65
C SER A 249 22.26 13.28 9.54
N THR A 250 23.47 13.76 9.29
CA THR A 250 23.76 14.71 8.21
C THR A 250 23.26 14.19 6.85
N PHE A 251 23.40 12.88 6.60
CA PHE A 251 22.93 12.26 5.36
C PHE A 251 21.40 12.35 5.22
N THR A 252 20.66 11.98 6.26
CA THR A 252 19.18 12.04 6.27
C THR A 252 18.68 13.48 6.11
N LEU A 253 19.29 14.42 6.85
CA LEU A 253 18.93 15.85 6.75
C LEU A 253 19.24 16.43 5.37
N MET A 254 20.36 16.07 4.76
CA MET A 254 20.68 16.47 3.38
C MET A 254 19.70 15.89 2.36
N CYS A 255 19.25 14.64 2.52
CA CYS A 255 18.22 14.06 1.68
C CYS A 255 16.90 14.86 1.78
N PHE A 256 16.47 15.25 2.98
CA PHE A 256 15.27 16.06 3.17
C PHE A 256 15.45 17.49 2.65
N LEU A 257 16.63 18.09 2.81
CA LEU A 257 16.92 19.40 2.24
C LEU A 257 16.85 19.37 0.70
N ILE A 258 17.48 18.39 0.06
CA ILE A 258 17.43 18.18 -1.39
C ILE A 258 15.99 17.97 -1.84
N SER A 259 15.25 17.15 -1.09
CA SER A 259 13.83 16.89 -1.34
C SER A 259 13.01 18.18 -1.28
N LEU A 260 13.16 18.97 -0.22
CA LEU A 260 12.43 20.24 -0.03
C LEU A 260 12.76 21.25 -1.14
N VAL A 261 14.03 21.43 -1.46
CA VAL A 261 14.48 22.35 -2.51
C VAL A 261 13.89 21.94 -3.86
N ASN A 262 13.95 20.65 -4.21
CA ASN A 262 13.39 20.18 -5.47
C ASN A 262 11.86 20.21 -5.50
N LEU A 263 11.20 20.01 -4.37
CA LEU A 263 9.75 20.23 -4.26
C LEU A 263 9.38 21.69 -4.58
N LEU A 264 10.12 22.65 -4.02
CA LEU A 264 9.87 24.09 -4.28
C LEU A 264 10.10 24.43 -5.74
N PHE A 265 11.17 23.95 -6.36
CA PHE A 265 11.41 24.12 -7.80
C PHE A 265 10.31 23.46 -8.64
N PHE A 266 9.93 22.25 -8.31
CA PHE A 266 8.81 21.55 -8.97
C PHE A 266 7.53 22.37 -8.90
N LEU A 267 7.13 22.84 -7.71
CA LEU A 267 5.94 23.68 -7.54
C LEU A 267 6.03 24.97 -8.37
N GLN A 268 7.19 25.62 -8.39
CA GLN A 268 7.40 26.84 -9.17
C GLN A 268 7.26 26.57 -10.67
N ILE A 269 7.88 25.51 -11.19
CA ILE A 269 7.84 25.12 -12.60
C ILE A 269 6.40 24.78 -13.02
N GLU A 270 5.73 23.87 -12.29
CA GLU A 270 4.39 23.39 -12.62
C GLU A 270 3.30 24.49 -12.53
N LEU A 271 3.51 25.51 -11.70
CA LEU A 271 2.59 26.65 -11.59
C LEU A 271 2.83 27.70 -12.69
N THR A 272 4.02 27.77 -13.27
CA THR A 272 4.39 28.79 -14.27
C THR A 272 4.29 28.29 -15.71
N ILE A 273 4.60 27.02 -15.96
CA ILE A 273 4.64 26.46 -17.31
C ILE A 273 3.23 26.31 -17.92
N VAL A 274 3.12 26.46 -19.24
CA VAL A 274 1.83 26.39 -19.94
C VAL A 274 1.30 24.95 -20.03
N ASN A 275 2.17 23.98 -20.23
CA ASN A 275 1.82 22.55 -20.33
C ASN A 275 2.56 21.75 -19.25
N PRO A 276 2.09 21.80 -17.99
CA PRO A 276 2.71 21.09 -16.87
C PRO A 276 2.52 19.57 -17.02
N ILE A 277 3.46 18.78 -16.47
CA ILE A 277 3.30 17.32 -16.33
C ILE A 277 2.12 17.02 -15.40
N ILE A 278 2.02 17.80 -14.32
CA ILE A 278 0.99 17.69 -13.29
C ILE A 278 0.32 19.05 -13.10
N ASP A 279 -0.91 19.22 -13.55
CA ASP A 279 -1.63 20.48 -13.36
C ASP A 279 -2.03 20.69 -11.89
N LEU A 280 -1.12 21.25 -11.10
CA LEU A 280 -1.37 21.55 -9.66
C LEU A 280 -2.50 22.55 -9.44
N ARG A 281 -2.93 23.28 -10.50
CA ARG A 281 -4.06 24.20 -10.41
C ARG A 281 -5.38 23.48 -10.13
N ILE A 282 -5.41 22.14 -10.31
CA ILE A 282 -6.55 21.28 -9.92
C ILE A 282 -6.82 21.37 -8.41
N PHE A 283 -5.79 21.55 -7.58
CA PHE A 283 -5.95 21.74 -6.12
C PHE A 283 -6.69 23.03 -5.72
N LYS A 284 -6.89 23.99 -6.64
CA LYS A 284 -7.79 25.12 -6.41
C LYS A 284 -9.25 24.67 -6.26
N ASN A 285 -9.60 23.51 -6.79
CA ASN A 285 -10.90 22.90 -6.57
C ASN A 285 -10.99 22.38 -5.13
N ARG A 286 -11.90 22.98 -4.35
CA ARG A 286 -12.04 22.70 -2.92
C ARG A 286 -12.36 21.23 -2.63
N ASN A 287 -13.23 20.62 -3.43
CA ASN A 287 -13.59 19.19 -3.23
C ASN A 287 -12.40 18.28 -3.52
N PHE A 288 -11.64 18.59 -4.57
CA PHE A 288 -10.43 17.85 -4.89
C PHE A 288 -9.36 17.96 -3.80
N LEU A 289 -9.11 19.17 -3.30
CA LEU A 289 -8.15 19.40 -2.22
C LEU A 289 -8.55 18.66 -0.94
N MET A 290 -9.79 18.84 -0.47
CA MET A 290 -10.26 18.24 0.78
C MET A 290 -10.31 16.70 0.66
N GLY A 291 -10.79 16.18 -0.47
CA GLY A 291 -10.79 14.74 -0.72
C GLY A 291 -9.38 14.13 -0.74
N ASN A 292 -8.40 14.84 -1.31
CA ASN A 292 -7.00 14.37 -1.30
C ASN A 292 -6.36 14.42 0.09
N ILE A 293 -6.71 15.40 0.95
CA ILE A 293 -6.25 15.42 2.35
C ILE A 293 -6.78 14.17 3.09
N VAL A 294 -8.06 13.86 2.94
CA VAL A 294 -8.65 12.65 3.54
C VAL A 294 -7.98 11.38 2.99
N LEU A 295 -7.75 11.32 1.67
CA LEU A 295 -7.08 10.20 1.03
C LEU A 295 -5.66 9.99 1.54
N PHE A 296 -4.91 11.10 1.69
CA PHE A 296 -3.54 11.07 2.21
C PHE A 296 -3.52 10.45 3.61
N VAL A 297 -4.36 10.97 4.52
CA VAL A 297 -4.47 10.46 5.88
C VAL A 297 -4.92 8.99 5.91
N PHE A 298 -5.93 8.65 5.11
CA PHE A 298 -6.39 7.27 4.98
C PHE A 298 -5.27 6.34 4.53
N SER A 299 -4.53 6.71 3.49
CA SER A 299 -3.42 5.89 2.99
C SER A 299 -2.28 5.80 3.99
N PHE A 300 -1.95 6.91 4.64
CA PHE A 300 -0.94 7.00 5.68
C PHE A 300 -1.23 6.02 6.85
N THR A 301 -2.44 6.07 7.39
CA THR A 301 -2.82 5.21 8.53
C THR A 301 -3.05 3.76 8.11
N LEU A 302 -3.59 3.53 6.92
CA LEU A 302 -3.79 2.19 6.37
C LEU A 302 -2.48 1.43 6.21
N PHE A 303 -1.52 2.00 5.49
CA PHE A 303 -0.26 1.30 5.20
C PHE A 303 0.64 1.22 6.42
N GLY A 304 0.68 2.25 7.27
CA GLY A 304 1.39 2.21 8.54
C GLY A 304 0.88 1.09 9.46
N SER A 305 -0.43 0.98 9.61
CA SER A 305 -1.02 -0.10 10.43
C SER A 305 -0.90 -1.48 9.78
N SER A 306 -0.88 -1.57 8.44
CA SER A 306 -0.65 -2.84 7.73
C SER A 306 0.76 -3.37 7.92
N PHE A 307 1.72 -2.52 8.28
CA PHE A 307 3.06 -2.90 8.73
C PHE A 307 3.04 -3.42 10.17
N LEU A 308 2.36 -2.74 11.09
CA LEU A 308 2.37 -3.08 12.53
C LEU A 308 1.59 -4.36 12.87
N LEU A 309 0.47 -4.63 12.21
CA LEU A 309 -0.38 -5.79 12.55
C LEU A 309 0.29 -7.15 12.34
N PRO A 310 1.00 -7.42 11.22
CA PRO A 310 1.77 -8.64 11.09
C PRO A 310 2.88 -8.77 12.12
N LEU A 311 3.55 -7.67 12.48
CA LEU A 311 4.58 -7.65 13.52
C LEU A 311 4.01 -8.05 14.89
N TYR A 312 2.84 -7.51 15.26
CA TYR A 312 2.14 -7.89 16.48
C TYR A 312 1.86 -9.40 16.54
N MET A 313 1.34 -9.97 15.43
CA MET A 313 0.99 -11.39 15.41
C MET A 313 2.22 -12.30 15.39
N GLN A 314 3.26 -11.96 14.60
CA GLN A 314 4.44 -12.82 14.46
C GLN A 314 5.38 -12.69 15.66
N ASN A 315 5.77 -11.48 16.03
CA ASN A 315 6.76 -11.25 17.08
C ASN A 315 6.12 -11.19 18.49
N GLY A 316 4.89 -10.63 18.60
CA GLY A 316 4.16 -10.59 19.88
C GLY A 316 3.53 -11.92 20.25
N LEU A 317 2.69 -12.48 19.37
CA LEU A 317 1.92 -13.70 19.63
C LEU A 317 2.61 -14.99 19.17
N GLY A 318 3.72 -14.91 18.41
CA GLY A 318 4.42 -16.09 17.87
C GLY A 318 3.69 -16.81 16.74
N TYR A 319 2.78 -16.13 16.04
CA TYR A 319 2.06 -16.73 14.91
C TYR A 319 2.99 -16.99 13.73
N SER A 320 2.76 -18.10 13.04
CA SER A 320 3.42 -18.35 11.75
C SER A 320 2.96 -17.33 10.69
N GLN A 321 3.74 -17.18 9.63
CA GLN A 321 3.37 -16.31 8.49
C GLN A 321 2.02 -16.71 7.88
N LEU A 322 1.75 -18.01 7.77
CA LEU A 322 0.49 -18.53 7.25
C LEU A 322 -0.68 -18.20 8.19
N GLN A 323 -0.53 -18.41 9.49
CA GLN A 323 -1.55 -18.05 10.49
C GLN A 323 -1.85 -16.55 10.45
N THR A 324 -0.81 -15.72 10.44
CA THR A 324 -0.95 -14.25 10.29
C THR A 324 -1.77 -13.88 9.05
N GLY A 325 -1.46 -14.52 7.92
CA GLY A 325 -2.20 -14.29 6.66
C GLY A 325 -3.67 -14.69 6.76
N VAL A 326 -3.97 -15.84 7.37
CA VAL A 326 -5.34 -16.33 7.56
C VAL A 326 -6.15 -15.38 8.46
N VAL A 327 -5.55 -14.92 9.57
CA VAL A 327 -6.21 -13.99 10.51
C VAL A 327 -6.45 -12.61 9.88
N LEU A 328 -5.59 -12.15 8.97
CA LEU A 328 -5.76 -10.89 8.24
C LEU A 328 -6.72 -10.99 7.03
N LEU A 329 -6.96 -12.18 6.51
CA LEU A 329 -7.80 -12.42 5.32
C LEU A 329 -9.20 -11.78 5.42
N PRO A 330 -9.90 -11.82 6.57
CA PRO A 330 -11.21 -11.20 6.74
C PRO A 330 -11.25 -9.70 6.44
N ILE A 331 -10.15 -8.96 6.65
CA ILE A 331 -10.06 -7.53 6.29
C ILE A 331 -10.31 -7.38 4.80
N GLY A 332 -9.57 -8.12 3.97
CA GLY A 332 -9.66 -8.02 2.52
C GLY A 332 -10.99 -8.50 1.96
N LEU A 333 -11.53 -9.60 2.48
CA LEU A 333 -12.83 -10.14 2.06
C LEU A 333 -13.96 -9.14 2.38
N ALA A 334 -13.99 -8.62 3.61
CA ALA A 334 -14.97 -7.61 4.01
C ALA A 334 -14.79 -6.31 3.20
N GLN A 335 -13.57 -5.82 3.02
CA GLN A 335 -13.28 -4.63 2.22
C GLN A 335 -13.76 -4.80 0.77
N GLY A 336 -13.50 -5.95 0.17
CA GLY A 336 -13.94 -6.25 -1.20
C GLY A 336 -15.46 -6.25 -1.32
N PHE A 337 -16.16 -7.01 -0.47
CA PHE A 337 -17.62 -7.10 -0.48
C PHE A 337 -18.27 -5.72 -0.25
N PHE A 338 -17.89 -5.02 0.81
CA PHE A 338 -18.45 -3.71 1.16
C PHE A 338 -18.00 -2.59 0.22
N GLY A 339 -16.89 -2.75 -0.52
CA GLY A 339 -16.51 -1.87 -1.62
C GLY A 339 -17.55 -1.85 -2.74
N GLY A 340 -18.05 -3.02 -3.14
CA GLY A 340 -19.19 -3.14 -4.08
C GLY A 340 -20.48 -2.55 -3.52
N VAL A 341 -20.80 -2.86 -2.26
CA VAL A 341 -21.98 -2.33 -1.55
C VAL A 341 -21.92 -0.79 -1.47
N SER A 342 -20.77 -0.22 -1.16
CA SER A 342 -20.59 1.24 -1.02
C SER A 342 -20.85 1.97 -2.35
N GLY A 343 -20.42 1.37 -3.47
CA GLY A 343 -20.70 1.90 -4.80
C GLY A 343 -22.19 1.94 -5.12
N TRP A 344 -22.95 0.89 -4.74
CA TRP A 344 -24.40 0.87 -4.89
C TRP A 344 -25.11 1.83 -3.92
N LEU A 345 -24.64 1.89 -2.66
CA LEU A 345 -25.24 2.73 -1.63
C LEU A 345 -25.02 4.23 -1.92
N SER A 346 -23.92 4.61 -2.58
CA SER A 346 -23.63 5.99 -2.99
C SER A 346 -24.67 6.59 -3.95
N ARG A 347 -25.52 5.75 -4.58
CA ARG A 347 -26.64 6.22 -5.40
C ARG A 347 -27.86 6.63 -4.57
N LYS A 348 -27.97 6.11 -3.35
CA LYS A 348 -29.11 6.36 -2.46
C LYS A 348 -28.76 7.30 -1.31
N VAL A 349 -27.53 7.24 -0.84
CA VAL A 349 -27.01 8.00 0.29
C VAL A 349 -25.87 8.88 -0.19
N SER A 350 -25.81 10.12 0.28
CA SER A 350 -24.71 11.01 -0.06
C SER A 350 -23.35 10.36 0.26
N PRO A 351 -22.40 10.35 -0.69
CA PRO A 351 -21.07 9.79 -0.50
C PRO A 351 -20.35 10.38 0.73
N MET A 352 -20.64 11.62 1.09
CA MET A 352 -20.06 12.27 2.28
C MET A 352 -20.42 11.53 3.57
N PHE A 353 -21.69 11.11 3.76
CA PHE A 353 -22.08 10.36 4.97
C PHE A 353 -21.45 8.99 5.03
N LEU A 354 -21.25 8.34 3.87
CA LEU A 354 -20.54 7.06 3.79
C LEU A 354 -19.08 7.21 4.20
N VAL A 355 -18.40 8.24 3.69
CA VAL A 355 -17.00 8.55 4.06
C VAL A 355 -16.90 8.90 5.54
N LEU A 356 -17.80 9.74 6.06
CA LEU A 356 -17.82 10.14 7.47
C LEU A 356 -18.00 8.92 8.40
N GLY A 357 -19.03 8.11 8.15
CA GLY A 357 -19.29 6.90 8.93
C GLY A 357 -18.12 5.90 8.88
N SER A 358 -17.51 5.77 7.70
CA SER A 358 -16.35 4.88 7.50
C SER A 358 -15.11 5.37 8.26
N LEU A 359 -14.83 6.68 8.30
CA LEU A 359 -13.70 7.23 9.05
C LEU A 359 -13.89 7.06 10.57
N ILE A 360 -15.12 7.29 11.07
CA ILE A 360 -15.44 7.05 12.49
C ILE A 360 -15.23 5.58 12.83
N LEU A 361 -15.77 4.68 12.01
CA LEU A 361 -15.65 3.24 12.22
C LEU A 361 -14.19 2.78 12.14
N LEU A 362 -13.41 3.33 11.21
CA LEU A 362 -11.98 3.03 11.05
C LEU A 362 -11.19 3.52 12.26
N ALA A 363 -11.42 4.75 12.74
CA ALA A 363 -10.80 5.29 13.94
C ALA A 363 -11.13 4.44 15.18
N PHE A 364 -12.39 3.99 15.30
CA PHE A 364 -12.81 3.06 16.35
C PHE A 364 -12.05 1.73 16.29
N THR A 365 -11.84 1.17 15.08
CA THR A 365 -11.07 -0.08 14.96
C THR A 365 -9.61 0.08 15.36
N TYR A 366 -8.98 1.21 15.08
CA TYR A 366 -7.63 1.51 15.55
C TYR A 366 -7.57 1.62 17.08
N TYR A 367 -8.55 2.31 17.67
CA TYR A 367 -8.64 2.44 19.13
C TYR A 367 -8.80 1.08 19.84
N VAL A 368 -9.61 0.18 19.28
CA VAL A 368 -9.78 -1.18 19.83
C VAL A 368 -8.53 -2.03 19.59
N ASN A 369 -7.90 -1.94 18.42
CA ASN A 369 -6.63 -2.62 18.13
C ASN A 369 -5.52 -2.22 19.11
N ALA A 370 -5.48 -0.94 19.50
CA ALA A 370 -4.53 -0.40 20.48
C ALA A 370 -4.78 -0.87 21.93
N ARG A 371 -5.65 -1.85 22.15
CA ARG A 371 -5.91 -2.51 23.43
C ARG A 371 -5.70 -4.01 23.35
N PHE A 372 -5.07 -4.48 22.30
CA PHE A 372 -4.72 -5.87 22.17
C PHE A 372 -3.58 -6.22 23.14
N THR A 373 -3.63 -7.43 23.66
CA THR A 373 -2.66 -7.94 24.64
C THR A 373 -2.10 -9.27 24.16
N LEU A 374 -1.12 -9.82 24.89
CA LEU A 374 -0.63 -11.19 24.65
C LEU A 374 -1.73 -12.26 24.73
N TYR A 375 -2.85 -11.96 25.38
CA TYR A 375 -3.96 -12.88 25.60
C TYR A 375 -5.17 -12.62 24.71
N THR A 376 -5.06 -11.70 23.74
CA THR A 376 -6.17 -11.39 22.83
C THR A 376 -6.50 -12.61 21.98
N SER A 377 -7.75 -13.08 22.04
CA SER A 377 -8.16 -14.26 21.28
C SER A 377 -8.19 -14.00 19.78
N GLU A 378 -7.86 -15.03 18.99
CA GLU A 378 -7.95 -15.00 17.53
C GLU A 378 -9.34 -14.59 17.04
N THR A 379 -10.39 -15.09 17.68
CA THR A 379 -11.78 -14.74 17.36
C THR A 379 -12.06 -13.25 17.51
N THR A 380 -11.55 -12.61 18.58
CA THR A 380 -11.69 -11.16 18.79
C THR A 380 -10.98 -10.38 17.70
N MET A 381 -9.77 -10.80 17.32
CA MET A 381 -9.01 -10.17 16.22
C MET A 381 -9.78 -10.27 14.89
N ILE A 382 -10.27 -11.45 14.53
CA ILE A 382 -11.04 -11.70 13.32
C ILE A 382 -12.31 -10.82 13.27
N GLN A 383 -13.07 -10.74 14.37
CA GLN A 383 -14.27 -9.90 14.45
C GLN A 383 -13.94 -8.43 14.20
N LEU A 384 -12.90 -7.90 14.84
CA LEU A 384 -12.48 -6.51 14.65
C LEU A 384 -11.95 -6.26 13.23
N PHE A 385 -11.25 -7.22 12.65
CA PHE A 385 -10.73 -7.14 11.29
C PHE A 385 -11.82 -7.15 10.23
N ILE A 386 -12.94 -7.88 10.46
CA ILE A 386 -14.14 -7.77 9.62
C ILE A 386 -14.69 -6.35 9.68
N VAL A 387 -14.85 -5.78 10.89
CA VAL A 387 -15.35 -4.40 11.06
C VAL A 387 -14.43 -3.38 10.37
N ARG A 388 -13.11 -3.57 10.47
CA ARG A 388 -12.12 -2.75 9.78
C ARG A 388 -12.26 -2.86 8.26
N GLY A 389 -12.41 -4.07 7.73
CA GLY A 389 -12.65 -4.31 6.31
C GLY A 389 -13.92 -3.63 5.80
N ILE A 390 -15.01 -3.66 6.58
CA ILE A 390 -16.25 -2.92 6.29
C ILE A 390 -15.96 -1.41 6.18
N ALA A 391 -15.27 -0.83 7.17
CA ALA A 391 -14.93 0.58 7.16
C ALA A 391 -14.11 0.97 5.93
N MET A 392 -13.08 0.19 5.59
CA MET A 392 -12.22 0.44 4.42
C MET A 392 -12.97 0.30 3.09
N GLY A 393 -13.81 -0.73 2.96
CA GLY A 393 -14.62 -0.96 1.75
C GLY A 393 -15.62 0.15 1.52
N MET A 394 -16.27 0.61 2.59
CA MET A 394 -17.24 1.71 2.50
C MET A 394 -16.61 3.10 2.31
N LEU A 395 -15.29 3.25 2.52
CA LEU A 395 -14.59 4.53 2.41
C LEU A 395 -14.11 4.81 0.99
N PHE A 396 -13.37 3.88 0.37
CA PHE A 396 -12.52 4.18 -0.79
C PHE A 396 -13.33 4.66 -2.01
N ALA A 397 -14.35 3.92 -2.45
CA ALA A 397 -15.10 4.26 -3.64
C ALA A 397 -15.89 5.58 -3.52
N PRO A 398 -16.62 5.85 -2.41
CA PRO A 398 -17.27 7.15 -2.20
C PRO A 398 -16.27 8.31 -2.11
N LEU A 399 -15.11 8.11 -1.48
CA LEU A 399 -14.07 9.14 -1.37
C LEU A 399 -13.51 9.53 -2.74
N VAL A 400 -13.19 8.54 -3.60
CA VAL A 400 -12.74 8.80 -4.99
C VAL A 400 -13.82 9.56 -5.76
N ALA A 401 -15.08 9.12 -5.65
CA ALA A 401 -16.19 9.75 -6.33
C ALA A 401 -16.39 11.21 -5.88
N LEU A 402 -16.35 11.49 -4.56
CA LEU A 402 -16.41 12.85 -4.02
C LEU A 402 -15.27 13.73 -4.54
N THR A 403 -14.05 13.21 -4.49
CA THR A 403 -12.83 13.94 -4.87
C THR A 403 -12.85 14.34 -6.35
N LEU A 404 -13.32 13.43 -7.22
CA LEU A 404 -13.34 13.64 -8.67
C LEU A 404 -14.65 14.24 -9.20
N SER A 405 -15.72 14.34 -8.40
CA SER A 405 -17.07 14.73 -8.84
C SER A 405 -17.16 16.10 -9.51
N THR A 406 -16.34 17.04 -9.08
CA THR A 406 -16.33 18.42 -9.53
C THR A 406 -15.24 18.72 -10.58
N ILE A 407 -14.48 17.71 -10.98
CA ILE A 407 -13.41 17.85 -11.97
C ILE A 407 -13.98 17.74 -13.38
N PRO A 408 -13.65 18.67 -14.29
CA PRO A 408 -14.03 18.57 -15.70
C PRO A 408 -13.46 17.31 -16.36
N GLU A 409 -14.21 16.72 -17.28
CA GLU A 409 -13.78 15.49 -17.98
C GLU A 409 -12.44 15.62 -18.69
N SER A 410 -12.14 16.82 -19.22
CA SER A 410 -10.86 17.13 -19.86
C SER A 410 -9.64 17.01 -18.94
N LYS A 411 -9.83 17.17 -17.62
CA LYS A 411 -8.77 17.10 -16.59
C LYS A 411 -8.86 15.85 -15.72
N LEU A 412 -9.81 14.95 -15.98
CA LEU A 412 -10.06 13.77 -15.15
C LEU A 412 -8.84 12.84 -15.10
N SER A 413 -8.13 12.66 -16.22
CA SER A 413 -6.91 11.85 -16.31
C SER A 413 -5.82 12.37 -15.38
N GLN A 414 -5.55 13.68 -15.42
CA GLN A 414 -4.54 14.31 -14.57
C GLN A 414 -4.93 14.29 -13.08
N ALA A 415 -6.22 14.55 -12.78
CA ALA A 415 -6.73 14.47 -11.41
C ALA A 415 -6.61 13.05 -10.84
N THR A 416 -6.89 12.02 -11.65
CA THR A 416 -6.74 10.61 -11.26
C THR A 416 -5.27 10.25 -11.01
N GLY A 417 -4.36 10.77 -11.84
CA GLY A 417 -2.91 10.63 -11.65
C GLY A 417 -2.47 11.23 -10.32
N LEU A 418 -2.80 12.51 -10.07
CA LEU A 418 -2.51 13.20 -8.81
C LEU A 418 -3.07 12.48 -7.59
N PHE A 419 -4.32 12.04 -7.65
CA PHE A 419 -4.97 11.26 -6.61
C PHE A 419 -4.17 9.99 -6.26
N THR A 420 -3.64 9.31 -7.28
CA THR A 420 -2.88 8.07 -7.09
C THR A 420 -1.48 8.35 -6.52
N VAL A 421 -0.82 9.41 -6.96
CA VAL A 421 0.48 9.85 -6.41
C VAL A 421 0.34 10.23 -4.95
N GLN A 422 -0.67 11.03 -4.62
CA GLN A 422 -0.95 11.46 -3.24
C GLN A 422 -1.17 10.26 -2.31
N ARG A 423 -1.94 9.27 -2.78
CA ARG A 423 -2.16 8.01 -2.06
C ARG A 423 -0.83 7.27 -1.81
N GLN A 424 0.06 7.23 -2.79
CA GLN A 424 1.33 6.52 -2.69
C GLN A 424 2.32 7.21 -1.74
N ILE A 425 2.40 8.55 -1.79
CA ILE A 425 3.21 9.33 -0.85
C ILE A 425 2.69 9.12 0.58
N GLY A 426 1.37 9.19 0.77
CA GLY A 426 0.75 8.90 2.06
C GLY A 426 1.09 7.51 2.58
N ALA A 427 1.02 6.49 1.72
CA ALA A 427 1.35 5.11 2.06
C ALA A 427 2.81 4.95 2.52
N ALA A 428 3.75 5.52 1.77
CA ALA A 428 5.19 5.41 2.08
C ALA A 428 5.55 6.15 3.37
N LEU A 429 5.06 7.39 3.54
CA LEU A 429 5.23 8.14 4.78
C LEU A 429 4.58 7.42 5.96
N GLY A 430 3.43 6.78 5.74
CA GLY A 430 2.73 6.00 6.76
C GLY A 430 3.59 4.88 7.31
N VAL A 431 4.12 4.02 6.45
CA VAL A 431 5.00 2.91 6.87
C VAL A 431 6.20 3.44 7.66
N ALA A 432 6.93 4.42 7.10
CA ALA A 432 8.16 4.92 7.70
C ALA A 432 7.94 5.63 9.05
N LEU A 433 6.89 6.48 9.15
CA LEU A 433 6.63 7.18 10.40
C LEU A 433 6.04 6.27 11.48
N PHE A 434 5.24 5.26 11.11
CA PHE A 434 4.77 4.27 12.09
C PHE A 434 5.89 3.35 12.56
N GLU A 435 6.83 2.96 11.68
CA GLU A 435 8.05 2.25 12.06
C GLU A 435 8.88 3.09 13.04
N THR A 436 9.11 4.37 12.74
CA THR A 436 9.83 5.29 13.62
C THR A 436 9.13 5.46 14.97
N THR A 437 7.81 5.65 14.95
CA THR A 437 7.01 5.80 16.16
C THR A 437 7.11 4.53 17.01
N PHE A 438 6.99 3.37 16.40
CA PHE A 438 7.14 2.08 17.05
C PHE A 438 8.52 1.95 17.71
N ASN A 439 9.62 2.18 16.97
CA ASN A 439 10.98 2.09 17.50
C ASN A 439 11.21 3.07 18.66
N PHE A 440 10.73 4.31 18.51
CA PHE A 440 10.82 5.31 19.59
C PHE A 440 10.06 4.89 20.84
N ARG A 441 8.83 4.37 20.65
CA ARG A 441 7.99 3.90 21.78
C ARG A 441 8.56 2.64 22.41
N GLU A 442 9.13 1.72 21.64
CA GLU A 442 9.80 0.53 22.16
C GLU A 442 10.99 0.91 23.07
N VAL A 443 11.85 1.83 22.64
CA VAL A 443 12.95 2.34 23.46
C VAL A 443 12.44 3.05 24.72
N TYR A 444 11.41 3.88 24.58
CA TYR A 444 10.80 4.57 25.71
C TYR A 444 10.20 3.58 26.72
N GLN A 445 9.42 2.61 26.27
CA GLN A 445 8.81 1.59 27.13
C GLN A 445 9.88 0.69 27.77
N THR A 446 10.94 0.34 27.04
CA THR A 446 12.09 -0.40 27.58
C THR A 446 12.71 0.36 28.75
N SER A 447 12.92 1.66 28.60
CA SER A 447 13.48 2.50 29.67
C SER A 447 12.52 2.64 30.85
N ALA A 448 11.21 2.85 30.59
CA ALA A 448 10.19 3.02 31.60
C ALA A 448 9.96 1.74 32.42
N ILE A 449 9.78 0.61 31.75
CA ILE A 449 9.52 -0.70 32.40
C ILE A 449 10.83 -1.24 33.00
N GLY A 450 11.98 -1.08 32.32
CA GLY A 450 13.27 -1.52 32.82
C GLY A 450 13.65 -0.83 34.13
N SER A 451 13.22 0.42 34.35
CA SER A 451 13.43 1.11 35.63
C SER A 451 12.57 0.56 36.78
N VAL A 452 11.50 -0.18 36.49
CA VAL A 452 10.57 -0.78 37.46
C VAL A 452 10.84 -2.28 37.65
N VAL A 453 11.31 -2.95 36.58
CA VAL A 453 11.65 -4.38 36.57
C VAL A 453 13.16 -4.51 36.75
N ASP A 454 13.68 -4.06 37.87
CA ASP A 454 15.04 -4.29 38.31
C ASP A 454 15.10 -5.51 39.23
N ASN A 455 16.25 -6.19 39.29
CA ASN A 455 16.50 -7.32 40.21
C ASN A 455 16.27 -6.97 41.69
N THR A 456 16.12 -5.68 42.00
CA THR A 456 15.79 -5.17 43.35
C THR A 456 14.28 -4.98 43.56
N SER A 457 13.43 -5.22 42.55
CA SER A 457 11.99 -5.08 42.65
C SER A 457 11.39 -6.26 43.45
N PRO A 458 10.68 -6.03 44.56
CA PRO A 458 10.04 -7.10 45.35
C PRO A 458 9.02 -7.92 44.52
N TYR A 459 8.42 -7.33 43.50
CA TYR A 459 7.50 -8.01 42.58
C TYR A 459 8.25 -8.96 41.63
N PHE A 460 9.40 -8.54 41.13
CA PHE A 460 10.23 -9.37 40.26
C PHE A 460 10.77 -10.58 41.01
N GLU A 461 11.35 -10.37 42.20
CA GLU A 461 11.83 -11.44 43.07
C GLU A 461 10.71 -12.44 43.39
N ARG A 462 9.51 -11.96 43.76
CA ARG A 462 8.38 -12.83 44.10
C ARG A 462 7.89 -13.69 42.93
N ILE A 463 7.83 -13.13 41.73
CA ILE A 463 7.42 -13.88 40.53
C ILE A 463 8.52 -14.89 40.17
N GLN A 464 9.78 -14.50 40.28
CA GLN A 464 10.92 -15.38 40.02
C GLN A 464 10.89 -16.58 40.98
N GLU A 465 10.72 -16.37 42.28
CA GLU A 465 10.59 -17.43 43.26
C GLU A 465 9.44 -18.41 42.93
N LEU A 466 8.28 -17.90 42.51
CA LEU A 466 7.14 -18.73 42.14
C LEU A 466 7.43 -19.58 40.89
N LEU A 467 8.10 -19.02 39.90
CA LEU A 467 8.48 -19.74 38.66
C LEU A 467 9.57 -20.78 38.92
N GLU A 468 10.53 -20.46 39.80
CA GLU A 468 11.57 -21.40 40.23
C GLU A 468 10.95 -22.59 41.00
N ALA A 469 10.05 -22.31 41.93
CA ALA A 469 9.33 -23.35 42.69
C ALA A 469 8.52 -24.26 41.75
N THR A 470 7.89 -23.69 40.71
CA THR A 470 7.16 -24.45 39.68
C THR A 470 8.11 -25.32 38.83
N GLY A 471 9.26 -24.76 38.43
CA GLY A 471 10.28 -25.49 37.66
C GLY A 471 10.84 -26.70 38.43
N ILE A 472 11.09 -26.54 39.74
CA ILE A 472 11.57 -27.61 40.60
C ILE A 472 10.46 -28.65 40.87
N GLY A 473 9.26 -28.18 41.24
CA GLY A 473 8.18 -29.05 41.66
C GLY A 473 7.51 -29.83 40.55
N GLN A 474 7.23 -29.20 39.41
CA GLN A 474 6.52 -29.84 38.30
C GLN A 474 7.44 -30.49 37.24
N TYR A 475 8.66 -29.97 37.04
CA TYR A 475 9.53 -30.42 35.98
C TYR A 475 10.79 -31.12 36.46
N GLY A 476 10.99 -31.25 37.77
CA GLY A 476 12.11 -32.00 38.36
C GLY A 476 13.50 -31.39 38.07
N LYS A 477 13.58 -30.08 37.79
CA LYS A 477 14.81 -29.39 37.44
C LYS A 477 15.64 -29.10 38.68
N ASN A 478 16.96 -28.98 38.48
CA ASN A 478 17.80 -28.49 39.57
C ASN A 478 17.56 -26.99 39.79
N MET A 479 17.90 -26.51 40.99
CA MET A 479 17.62 -25.12 41.41
C MET A 479 18.25 -24.08 40.47
N PHE A 480 19.44 -24.32 39.95
CA PHE A 480 20.13 -23.41 39.05
C PHE A 480 19.44 -23.33 37.67
N GLU A 481 19.05 -24.47 37.09
CA GLU A 481 18.32 -24.52 35.82
C GLU A 481 16.93 -23.88 35.95
N ALA A 482 16.25 -24.07 37.06
CA ALA A 482 14.95 -23.45 37.32
C ALA A 482 15.05 -21.93 37.43
N ALA A 483 16.08 -21.41 38.13
CA ALA A 483 16.33 -19.97 38.25
C ALA A 483 16.65 -19.30 36.90
N VAL A 484 17.55 -19.88 36.12
CA VAL A 484 17.90 -19.36 34.79
C VAL A 484 16.68 -19.36 33.87
N GLN A 485 15.86 -20.41 33.88
CA GLN A 485 14.67 -20.45 33.04
C GLN A 485 13.58 -19.48 33.50
N ALA A 486 13.38 -19.32 34.83
CA ALA A 486 12.46 -18.34 35.38
C ALA A 486 12.84 -16.91 34.93
N GLN A 487 14.11 -16.57 35.03
CA GLN A 487 14.63 -15.27 34.61
C GLN A 487 14.44 -15.06 33.09
N HIS A 488 14.78 -16.04 32.25
CA HIS A 488 14.56 -15.95 30.81
C HIS A 488 13.08 -15.79 30.46
N PHE A 489 12.19 -16.53 31.10
CA PHE A 489 10.76 -16.44 30.87
C PHE A 489 10.20 -15.04 31.24
N LEU A 490 10.65 -14.49 32.38
CA LEU A 490 10.24 -13.15 32.81
C LEU A 490 10.73 -12.08 31.82
N LEU A 491 12.01 -12.12 31.43
CA LEU A 491 12.57 -11.18 30.47
C LEU A 491 11.87 -11.25 29.12
N ASP A 492 11.61 -12.45 28.58
CA ASP A 492 10.88 -12.63 27.33
C ASP A 492 9.45 -12.07 27.43
N THR A 493 8.77 -12.33 28.55
CA THR A 493 7.40 -11.82 28.77
C THR A 493 7.37 -10.28 28.84
N VAL A 494 8.34 -9.69 29.55
CA VAL A 494 8.48 -8.22 29.66
C VAL A 494 8.80 -7.62 28.31
N GLN A 495 9.73 -8.20 27.55
CA GLN A 495 10.07 -7.74 26.21
C GLN A 495 8.86 -7.79 25.26
N LYS A 496 8.11 -8.88 25.28
CA LYS A 496 6.87 -9.00 24.48
C LYS A 496 5.82 -7.96 24.90
N GLN A 497 5.69 -7.68 26.19
CA GLN A 497 4.75 -6.66 26.68
C GLN A 497 5.17 -5.26 26.23
N ILE A 498 6.47 -4.92 26.30
CA ILE A 498 7.03 -3.67 25.79
C ILE A 498 6.74 -3.52 24.30
N PHE A 499 7.01 -4.57 23.52
CA PHE A 499 6.77 -4.62 22.10
C PHE A 499 5.30 -4.35 21.74
N ILE A 500 4.36 -5.00 22.46
CA ILE A 500 2.92 -4.80 22.23
C ILE A 500 2.51 -3.38 22.60
N GLN A 501 2.95 -2.84 23.72
CA GLN A 501 2.63 -1.46 24.11
C GLN A 501 3.13 -0.43 23.10
N ALA A 502 4.31 -0.64 22.51
CA ALA A 502 4.81 0.23 21.46
C ALA A 502 3.93 0.20 20.19
N ILE A 503 3.37 -0.96 19.83
CA ILE A 503 2.40 -1.10 18.74
C ILE A 503 1.08 -0.41 19.12
N ASP A 504 0.57 -0.62 20.32
CA ASP A 504 -0.68 -0.03 20.80
C ASP A 504 -0.62 1.50 20.74
N ASP A 505 0.45 2.09 21.24
CA ASP A 505 0.67 3.54 21.18
C ASP A 505 0.68 4.06 19.73
N SER A 506 1.32 3.32 18.83
CA SER A 506 1.35 3.67 17.40
C SER A 506 -0.03 3.57 16.76
N LEU A 507 -0.83 2.55 17.11
CA LEU A 507 -2.19 2.39 16.62
C LEU A 507 -3.16 3.43 17.21
N LEU A 508 -2.96 3.87 18.45
CA LEU A 508 -3.71 5.01 19.03
C LEU A 508 -3.47 6.29 18.22
N ILE A 509 -2.21 6.56 17.87
CA ILE A 509 -1.87 7.71 17.01
C ILE A 509 -2.57 7.58 15.65
N ALA A 510 -2.60 6.38 15.04
CA ALA A 510 -3.34 6.14 13.80
C ALA A 510 -4.84 6.46 13.96
N GLY A 511 -5.43 6.03 15.06
CA GLY A 511 -6.84 6.31 15.38
C GLY A 511 -7.13 7.80 15.50
N LEU A 512 -6.29 8.54 16.24
CA LEU A 512 -6.41 9.98 16.40
C LEU A 512 -6.28 10.72 15.05
N ILE A 513 -5.25 10.41 14.27
CA ILE A 513 -5.03 11.03 12.96
C ILE A 513 -6.22 10.74 12.02
N THR A 514 -6.72 9.50 12.02
CA THR A 514 -7.90 9.11 11.23
C THR A 514 -9.15 9.87 11.69
N PHE A 515 -9.35 10.04 13.00
CA PHE A 515 -10.47 10.80 13.53
C PHE A 515 -10.41 12.26 13.10
N PHE A 516 -9.26 12.92 13.22
CA PHE A 516 -9.10 14.31 12.80
C PHE A 516 -9.22 14.50 11.28
N SER A 517 -9.04 13.45 10.46
CA SER A 517 -9.28 13.52 9.03
C SER A 517 -10.75 13.73 8.64
N ILE A 518 -11.65 13.68 9.60
CA ILE A 518 -13.07 14.08 9.44
C ILE A 518 -13.21 15.57 9.20
N ILE A 519 -12.32 16.41 9.77
CA ILE A 519 -12.40 17.88 9.67
C ILE A 519 -12.46 18.38 8.23
N PRO A 520 -11.61 17.94 7.29
CA PRO A 520 -11.69 18.36 5.88
C PRO A 520 -13.05 18.11 5.22
N LEU A 521 -13.81 17.11 5.67
CA LEU A 521 -15.13 16.80 5.07
C LEU A 521 -16.14 17.94 5.26
N PHE A 522 -16.08 18.66 6.39
CA PHE A 522 -16.97 19.79 6.64
C PHE A 522 -16.70 20.99 5.73
N PHE A 523 -15.55 21.00 5.08
CA PHE A 523 -15.17 22.05 4.12
C PHE A 523 -15.54 21.70 2.66
N LEU A 524 -16.19 20.57 2.38
CA LEU A 524 -16.68 20.23 1.05
C LEU A 524 -17.78 21.20 0.61
N SER A 525 -17.88 21.45 -0.70
CA SER A 525 -18.95 22.28 -1.25
C SER A 525 -20.30 21.54 -1.21
N LYS A 526 -21.40 22.31 -1.16
CA LYS A 526 -22.77 21.75 -1.10
C LYS A 526 -23.09 20.74 -2.22
N LYS A 527 -22.42 20.81 -3.38
CA LYS A 527 -22.57 19.83 -4.46
C LYS A 527 -22.07 18.41 -4.08
N GLY A 528 -21.20 18.29 -3.07
CA GLY A 528 -20.75 16.98 -2.56
C GLY A 528 -21.78 16.27 -1.66
N PHE A 529 -22.88 16.95 -1.29
CA PHE A 529 -23.92 16.41 -0.40
C PHE A 529 -25.06 15.70 -1.15
N GLN A 530 -25.09 15.77 -2.48
CA GLN A 530 -26.13 15.11 -3.28
C GLN A 530 -25.74 13.66 -3.60
N PRO A 531 -26.70 12.71 -3.63
CA PRO A 531 -26.48 11.37 -4.16
C PRO A 531 -25.95 11.46 -5.60
N LEU A 532 -25.10 10.51 -5.97
CA LEU A 532 -24.48 10.45 -7.31
C LEU A 532 -25.42 9.89 -8.38
#